data_6c9daccab0e04d7ad50f84e5c93d706e
#
_entry.id   6c9daccab0e04d7ad50f84e5c93d706e
#
_cell.length_a   1.000
_cell.length_b   1.000
_cell.length_c   1.000
_cell.angle_alpha   90.00
_cell.angle_beta   90.00
_cell.angle_gamma   90.00
#
_symmetry.space_group_name_H-M   'P 1'
#
loop_
_entity.id
_entity.type
_entity.pdbx_description
1 polymer ?
#
loop_
_entity_poly.entity_id
_entity_poly.type
_entity_poly.pdbx_seq_one_letter_code
_entity_poly.pdbx_strand_id
1 'polypeptide(L)'
;MNSELLARALSRIKTLTILKCIGNHDGALSTIIDLQPDVAVLGLHFGNAPPYIGLDIIRRLRAASAKTRCVLLMDEGEREGVVEAFRAGARAIFRRSAPMHLLARCIVAVHKGQVWARTADLLDVIDALQSTMPFRGVNSRGEELLTKREQELVPLVASGLTNREISTRLGVSEHTIKNHLFRIYEKLGISSRVELILYAVSERDRSL
;
A
#
# COMPACT_ATOMS: atom_id res chain seq x y z
N MET A 1 12.58 20.48 -1.03
CA MET A 1 12.41 20.84 0.41
C MET A 1 13.69 20.47 1.10
N ASN A 2 14.31 21.42 1.82
CA ASN A 2 15.58 21.17 2.53
C ASN A 2 15.34 20.22 3.73
N SER A 3 16.10 19.16 3.83
CA SER A 3 15.99 18.14 4.89
C SER A 3 16.16 18.71 6.31
N GLU A 4 17.03 19.72 6.48
CA GLU A 4 17.22 20.37 7.77
C GLU A 4 16.01 21.20 8.22
N LEU A 5 15.38 21.94 7.29
CA LEU A 5 14.15 22.69 7.59
C LEU A 5 13.01 21.74 7.96
N LEU A 6 12.94 20.61 7.27
CA LEU A 6 11.98 19.55 7.58
C LEU A 6 12.21 18.98 8.98
N ALA A 7 13.44 18.63 9.30
CA ALA A 7 13.80 18.10 10.62
C ALA A 7 13.50 19.09 11.75
N ARG A 8 13.82 20.39 11.56
CA ARG A 8 13.49 21.45 12.53
C ARG A 8 11.98 21.64 12.73
N ALA A 9 11.20 21.51 11.66
CA ALA A 9 9.74 21.61 11.76
C ALA A 9 9.14 20.42 12.51
N LEU A 10 9.59 19.21 12.21
CA LEU A 10 9.14 17.98 12.86
C LEU A 10 9.60 17.88 14.33
N SER A 11 10.79 18.39 14.69
CA SER A 11 11.28 18.37 16.07
C SER A 11 10.45 19.20 17.06
N ARG A 12 9.61 20.13 16.57
CA ARG A 12 8.67 20.88 17.41
C ARG A 12 7.45 20.05 17.82
N ILE A 13 7.27 18.88 17.26
CA ILE A 13 6.11 18.02 17.51
C ILE A 13 6.46 17.03 18.61
N LYS A 14 5.84 17.16 19.77
CA LYS A 14 6.15 16.40 20.99
C LYS A 14 6.08 14.88 20.84
N THR A 15 5.30 14.39 19.87
CA THR A 15 5.12 12.94 19.62
C THR A 15 6.20 12.34 18.72
N LEU A 16 7.13 13.15 18.22
CA LEU A 16 8.21 12.71 17.33
C LEU A 16 9.57 12.99 17.94
N THR A 17 10.46 12.03 17.84
CA THR A 17 11.88 12.18 18.17
C THR A 17 12.70 12.05 16.89
N ILE A 18 13.39 13.11 16.49
CA ILE A 18 14.25 13.10 15.31
C ILE A 18 15.61 12.54 15.72
N LEU A 19 15.93 11.34 15.25
CA LEU A 19 17.20 10.70 15.57
C LEU A 19 18.35 11.28 14.74
N LYS A 20 18.15 11.47 13.45
CA LYS A 20 19.15 12.03 12.53
C LYS A 20 18.49 12.65 11.29
N CYS A 21 19.14 13.67 10.74
CA CYS A 21 18.83 14.24 9.45
C CYS A 21 20.03 14.07 8.54
N ILE A 22 19.81 13.59 7.30
CA ILE A 22 20.85 13.34 6.31
C ILE A 22 20.52 14.16 5.06
N GLY A 23 21.47 14.97 4.60
CA GLY A 23 21.30 15.85 3.46
C GLY A 23 21.55 15.18 2.09
N ASN A 24 22.25 14.05 2.09
CA ASN A 24 22.59 13.28 0.89
C ASN A 24 22.15 11.82 1.03
N HIS A 25 22.30 11.02 -0.01
CA HIS A 25 21.94 9.61 0.01
C HIS A 25 23.07 8.71 0.55
N ASP A 26 24.32 9.23 0.55
CA ASP A 26 25.48 8.49 1.03
C ASP A 26 25.36 8.21 2.53
N GLY A 27 25.48 6.97 2.92
CA GLY A 27 25.32 6.55 4.30
C GLY A 27 23.88 6.54 4.83
N ALA A 28 22.87 6.89 4.04
CA ALA A 28 21.47 6.85 4.49
C ALA A 28 21.06 5.43 4.90
N LEU A 29 21.40 4.44 4.09
CA LEU A 29 21.09 3.04 4.35
C LEU A 29 21.78 2.55 5.65
N SER A 30 23.08 2.73 5.78
CA SER A 30 23.83 2.33 6.99
C SER A 30 23.31 3.03 8.22
N THR A 31 23.06 4.35 8.13
CA THR A 31 22.48 5.10 9.26
C THR A 31 21.13 4.56 9.71
N ILE A 32 20.24 4.18 8.78
CA ILE A 32 18.94 3.61 9.13
C ILE A 32 19.10 2.21 9.77
N ILE A 33 20.03 1.41 9.27
CA ILE A 33 20.32 0.08 9.83
C ILE A 33 20.89 0.21 11.24
N ASP A 34 21.82 1.15 11.46
CA ASP A 34 22.49 1.34 12.75
C ASP A 34 21.55 1.92 13.81
N LEU A 35 20.75 2.94 13.45
CA LEU A 35 19.85 3.63 14.37
C LEU A 35 18.51 2.92 14.57
N GLN A 36 18.10 2.06 13.64
CA GLN A 36 16.81 1.33 13.64
C GLN A 36 15.61 2.22 14.00
N PRO A 37 15.39 3.35 13.31
CA PRO A 37 14.25 4.20 13.60
C PRO A 37 12.94 3.47 13.33
N ASP A 38 11.86 3.80 14.06
CA ASP A 38 10.53 3.27 13.77
C ASP A 38 10.06 3.64 12.36
N VAL A 39 10.35 4.90 11.95
CA VAL A 39 9.98 5.44 10.64
C VAL A 39 11.15 6.20 10.02
N ALA A 40 11.47 5.90 8.77
CA ALA A 40 12.38 6.67 7.94
C ALA A 40 11.59 7.48 6.91
N VAL A 41 11.89 8.78 6.82
CA VAL A 41 11.32 9.68 5.80
C VAL A 41 12.37 9.91 4.72
N LEU A 42 12.11 9.42 3.52
CA LEU A 42 13.05 9.41 2.39
C LEU A 42 12.51 10.24 1.22
N GLY A 43 13.36 10.98 0.54
CA GLY A 43 13.00 11.55 -0.76
C GLY A 43 13.04 10.49 -1.85
N LEU A 44 12.20 10.62 -2.88
CA LEU A 44 12.32 9.79 -4.09
C LEU A 44 13.66 10.09 -4.79
N HIS A 45 14.01 11.36 -4.84
CA HIS A 45 15.26 11.87 -5.41
C HIS A 45 16.09 12.58 -4.34
N PHE A 46 17.42 12.52 -4.49
CA PHE A 46 18.40 13.18 -3.62
C PHE A 46 19.40 13.95 -4.49
N GLY A 47 19.18 15.25 -4.68
CA GLY A 47 20.11 16.10 -5.40
C GLY A 47 20.61 15.51 -6.73
N ASN A 48 21.92 15.32 -6.87
CA ASN A 48 22.58 14.76 -8.05
C ASN A 48 22.71 13.22 -8.01
N ALA A 49 22.06 12.54 -7.08
CA ALA A 49 22.08 11.09 -7.01
C ALA A 49 21.34 10.45 -8.21
N PRO A 50 21.54 9.15 -8.47
CA PRO A 50 20.78 8.43 -9.48
C PRO A 50 19.26 8.60 -9.26
N PRO A 51 18.47 8.65 -10.35
CA PRO A 51 17.02 8.76 -10.23
C PRO A 51 16.45 7.60 -9.39
N TYR A 52 15.42 7.90 -8.61
CA TYR A 52 14.72 6.91 -7.76
C TYR A 52 15.58 6.24 -6.69
N ILE A 53 16.69 6.85 -6.27
CA ILE A 53 17.58 6.28 -5.23
C ILE A 53 16.85 5.99 -3.92
N GLY A 54 15.80 6.77 -3.60
CA GLY A 54 14.95 6.50 -2.44
C GLY A 54 14.28 5.13 -2.48
N LEU A 55 13.90 4.66 -3.67
CA LEU A 55 13.33 3.31 -3.84
C LEU A 55 14.38 2.22 -3.62
N ASP A 56 15.62 2.44 -4.08
CA ASP A 56 16.69 1.50 -3.88
C ASP A 56 17.01 1.34 -2.38
N ILE A 57 17.07 2.43 -1.64
CA ILE A 57 17.24 2.39 -0.18
C ILE A 57 16.13 1.57 0.48
N ILE A 58 14.86 1.78 0.10
CA ILE A 58 13.72 1.03 0.64
C ILE A 58 13.83 -0.46 0.32
N ARG A 59 14.18 -0.83 -0.92
CA ARG A 59 14.38 -2.22 -1.33
C ARG A 59 15.49 -2.90 -0.50
N ARG A 60 16.60 -2.22 -0.28
CA ARG A 60 17.72 -2.73 0.53
C ARG A 60 17.36 -2.87 2.00
N LEU A 61 16.61 -1.93 2.57
CA LEU A 61 16.08 -2.04 3.94
C LEU A 61 15.17 -3.25 4.09
N ARG A 62 14.29 -3.49 3.11
CA ARG A 62 13.44 -4.67 3.08
C ARG A 62 14.23 -5.96 2.96
N ALA A 63 15.24 -6.02 2.08
CA ALA A 63 16.13 -7.18 1.92
C ALA A 63 16.93 -7.47 3.21
N ALA A 64 17.32 -6.44 3.96
CA ALA A 64 17.95 -6.56 5.27
C ALA A 64 16.97 -6.90 6.41
N SER A 65 15.70 -7.16 6.10
CA SER A 65 14.65 -7.43 7.09
C SER A 65 14.53 -6.34 8.18
N ALA A 66 14.85 -5.09 7.84
CA ALA A 66 14.76 -3.96 8.75
C ALA A 66 13.30 -3.72 9.17
N LYS A 67 13.07 -3.50 10.47
CA LYS A 67 11.73 -3.20 11.02
C LYS A 67 11.26 -1.78 10.72
N THR A 68 12.17 -0.92 10.26
CA THR A 68 11.91 0.49 9.91
C THR A 68 10.85 0.59 8.80
N ARG A 69 9.81 1.36 9.03
CA ARG A 69 8.78 1.67 8.04
C ARG A 69 9.18 2.92 7.27
N CYS A 70 8.97 2.92 5.96
CA CYS A 70 9.40 4.01 5.10
C CYS A 70 8.22 4.87 4.63
N VAL A 71 8.36 6.20 4.78
CA VAL A 71 7.55 7.24 4.16
C VAL A 71 8.35 7.83 3.01
N LEU A 72 7.82 7.81 1.80
CA LEU A 72 8.47 8.37 0.62
C LEU A 72 7.90 9.75 0.31
N LEU A 73 8.79 10.75 0.23
CA LEU A 73 8.45 12.10 -0.20
C LEU A 73 8.58 12.19 -1.72
N MET A 74 7.48 12.58 -2.38
CA MET A 74 7.40 12.70 -3.83
C MET A 74 6.92 14.09 -4.24
N ASP A 75 7.30 14.52 -5.43
CA ASP A 75 6.76 15.74 -6.05
C ASP A 75 5.48 15.45 -6.84
N GLU A 76 4.74 16.50 -7.22
CA GLU A 76 3.56 16.33 -8.07
C GLU A 76 3.97 15.85 -9.47
N GLY A 77 3.13 15.02 -10.08
CA GLY A 77 3.39 14.48 -11.43
C GLY A 77 4.17 13.15 -11.45
N GLU A 78 4.78 12.73 -10.36
CA GLU A 78 5.55 11.47 -10.27
C GLU A 78 4.62 10.25 -10.09
N ARG A 79 3.68 10.03 -11.03
CA ARG A 79 2.71 8.93 -10.95
C ARG A 79 3.35 7.56 -11.11
N GLU A 80 4.28 7.42 -12.04
CA GLU A 80 4.98 6.17 -12.32
C GLU A 80 5.75 5.63 -11.10
N GLY A 81 6.26 6.52 -10.25
CA GLY A 81 6.96 6.16 -9.02
C GLY A 81 6.06 5.61 -7.89
N VAL A 82 4.75 5.82 -7.97
CA VAL A 82 3.79 5.41 -6.92
C VAL A 82 3.75 3.89 -6.76
N VAL A 83 3.52 3.19 -7.86
CA VAL A 83 3.44 1.73 -7.88
C VAL A 83 4.77 1.12 -7.45
N GLU A 84 5.87 1.64 -7.97
CA GLU A 84 7.21 1.19 -7.62
C GLU A 84 7.57 1.45 -6.14
N ALA A 85 7.07 2.55 -5.56
CA ALA A 85 7.25 2.84 -4.14
C ALA A 85 6.63 1.75 -3.25
N PHE A 86 5.38 1.38 -3.51
CA PHE A 86 4.72 0.32 -2.75
C PHE A 86 5.34 -1.06 -3.01
N ARG A 87 5.72 -1.37 -4.24
CA ARG A 87 6.47 -2.59 -4.58
C ARG A 87 7.82 -2.67 -3.86
N ALA A 88 8.52 -1.54 -3.74
CA ALA A 88 9.77 -1.45 -2.98
C ALA A 88 9.57 -1.72 -1.48
N GLY A 89 8.39 -1.41 -0.94
CA GLY A 89 8.04 -1.62 0.47
C GLY A 89 7.74 -0.34 1.24
N ALA A 90 7.54 0.79 0.56
CA ALA A 90 7.07 2.01 1.21
C ALA A 90 5.72 1.77 1.88
N ARG A 91 5.51 2.37 3.05
CA ARG A 91 4.23 2.35 3.78
C ARG A 91 3.41 3.62 3.56
N ALA A 92 4.05 4.65 3.07
CA ALA A 92 3.39 5.91 2.78
C ALA A 92 4.02 6.62 1.59
N ILE A 93 3.18 7.32 0.85
CA ILE A 93 3.57 8.36 -0.10
C ILE A 93 3.06 9.69 0.43
N PHE A 94 3.96 10.64 0.57
CA PHE A 94 3.65 11.98 1.00
C PHE A 94 4.10 12.99 -0.06
N ARG A 95 3.17 13.81 -0.55
CA ARG A 95 3.47 14.83 -1.53
C ARG A 95 4.10 16.05 -0.86
N ARG A 96 5.22 16.55 -1.41
CA ARG A 96 5.94 17.70 -0.87
C ARG A 96 5.13 18.99 -0.89
N SER A 97 4.10 19.07 -1.74
CA SER A 97 3.13 20.17 -1.82
C SER A 97 2.12 20.16 -0.67
N ALA A 98 1.94 19.01 0.01
CA ALA A 98 0.99 18.90 1.11
C ALA A 98 1.48 19.64 2.37
N PRO A 99 0.56 20.17 3.19
CA PRO A 99 0.90 20.89 4.42
C PRO A 99 1.72 20.05 5.40
N MET A 100 2.75 20.65 6.00
CA MET A 100 3.71 20.01 6.91
C MET A 100 3.05 19.27 8.08
N HIS A 101 1.96 19.82 8.64
CA HIS A 101 1.26 19.18 9.76
C HIS A 101 0.67 17.80 9.40
N LEU A 102 0.37 17.57 8.10
CA LEU A 102 -0.08 16.27 7.62
C LEU A 102 1.05 15.26 7.56
N LEU A 103 2.31 15.70 7.34
CA LEU A 103 3.45 14.79 7.37
C LEU A 103 3.65 14.18 8.77
N ALA A 104 3.49 14.97 9.81
CA ALA A 104 3.54 14.44 11.18
C ALA A 104 2.44 13.39 11.44
N ARG A 105 1.22 13.66 10.99
CA ARG A 105 0.12 12.68 11.07
C ARG A 105 0.42 11.41 10.26
N CYS A 106 0.99 11.57 9.07
CA CYS A 106 1.43 10.47 8.23
C CYS A 106 2.48 9.59 8.96
N ILE A 107 3.50 10.20 9.55
CA ILE A 107 4.55 9.47 10.30
C ILE A 107 3.93 8.67 11.45
N VAL A 108 3.05 9.28 12.24
CA VAL A 108 2.36 8.60 13.35
C VAL A 108 1.46 7.47 12.85
N ALA A 109 0.74 7.65 11.74
CA ALA A 109 -0.09 6.61 11.13
C ALA A 109 0.76 5.43 10.66
N VAL A 110 1.88 5.70 9.99
CA VAL A 110 2.84 4.67 9.54
C VAL A 110 3.47 3.93 10.73
N HIS A 111 3.84 4.64 11.79
CA HIS A 111 4.32 4.02 13.03
C HIS A 111 3.29 3.05 13.62
N LYS A 112 2.00 3.34 13.52
CA LYS A 112 0.90 2.45 13.95
C LYS A 112 0.62 1.32 12.96
N GLY A 113 1.36 1.20 11.87
CA GLY A 113 1.19 0.16 10.84
C GLY A 113 0.18 0.50 9.74
N GLN A 114 -0.37 1.71 9.73
CA GLN A 114 -1.29 2.15 8.69
C GLN A 114 -0.54 2.49 7.39
N VAL A 115 -1.24 2.40 6.26
CA VAL A 115 -0.78 2.89 4.97
C VAL A 115 -1.30 4.32 4.78
N TRP A 116 -0.45 5.20 4.23
CA TRP A 116 -0.84 6.57 3.94
C TRP A 116 -0.54 6.91 2.48
N ALA A 117 -1.59 7.21 1.73
CA ALA A 117 -1.51 7.68 0.34
C ALA A 117 -2.78 8.44 -0.01
N ARG A 118 -2.74 9.25 -1.08
CA ARG A 118 -3.97 9.83 -1.63
C ARG A 118 -4.78 8.75 -2.33
N THR A 119 -6.09 8.93 -2.42
CA THR A 119 -6.97 7.99 -3.14
C THR A 119 -6.52 7.79 -4.59
N ALA A 120 -6.08 8.86 -5.28
CA ALA A 120 -5.55 8.76 -6.63
C ALA A 120 -4.29 7.87 -6.72
N ASP A 121 -3.36 8.01 -5.76
CA ASP A 121 -2.15 7.19 -5.70
C ASP A 121 -2.50 5.70 -5.44
N LEU A 122 -3.53 5.43 -4.64
CA LEU A 122 -4.01 4.06 -4.40
C LEU A 122 -4.70 3.46 -5.63
N LEU A 123 -5.44 4.26 -6.39
CA LEU A 123 -6.04 3.80 -7.66
C LEU A 123 -4.97 3.39 -8.66
N ASP A 124 -3.89 4.17 -8.81
CA ASP A 124 -2.75 3.80 -9.67
C ASP A 124 -2.13 2.45 -9.24
N VAL A 125 -2.04 2.17 -7.94
CA VAL A 125 -1.56 0.86 -7.43
C VAL A 125 -2.55 -0.26 -7.74
N ILE A 126 -3.83 -0.01 -7.57
CA ILE A 126 -4.91 -0.96 -7.88
C ILE A 126 -4.88 -1.33 -9.36
N ASP A 127 -4.81 -0.35 -10.24
CA ASP A 127 -4.74 -0.55 -11.70
C ASP A 127 -3.49 -1.36 -12.10
N ALA A 128 -2.35 -1.09 -11.47
CA ALA A 128 -1.12 -1.84 -11.70
C ALA A 128 -1.21 -3.29 -11.20
N LEU A 129 -1.90 -3.54 -10.10
CA LEU A 129 -2.16 -4.90 -9.62
C LEU A 129 -3.09 -5.65 -10.58
N GLN A 130 -4.11 -4.99 -11.12
CA GLN A 130 -5.01 -5.58 -12.12
C GLN A 130 -4.26 -6.02 -13.37
N SER A 131 -3.29 -5.22 -13.84
CA SER A 131 -2.52 -5.52 -15.06
C SER A 131 -1.45 -6.61 -14.88
N THR A 132 -1.00 -6.87 -13.65
CA THR A 132 0.13 -7.78 -13.36
C THR A 132 -0.26 -9.14 -12.78
N MET A 133 -1.49 -9.31 -12.31
CA MET A 133 -1.94 -10.60 -11.79
C MET A 133 -2.73 -11.36 -12.86
N PRO A 134 -2.23 -12.48 -13.38
CA PRO A 134 -3.09 -13.49 -13.94
C PRO A 134 -3.84 -14.15 -12.76
N PHE A 135 -4.95 -13.54 -12.34
CA PHE A 135 -5.87 -14.19 -11.42
C PHE A 135 -6.45 -15.42 -12.11
N ARG A 136 -5.99 -16.58 -11.71
CA ARG A 136 -6.57 -17.85 -12.16
C ARG A 136 -7.75 -18.18 -11.26
N GLY A 137 -8.96 -17.87 -11.71
CA GLY A 137 -10.22 -18.37 -11.12
C GLY A 137 -10.39 -19.89 -11.25
N VAL A 138 -9.39 -20.53 -11.85
CA VAL A 138 -9.31 -21.99 -12.02
C VAL A 138 -7.99 -22.52 -11.47
N ASN A 139 -7.99 -23.73 -10.91
CA ASN A 139 -6.77 -24.39 -10.49
C ASN A 139 -5.93 -24.82 -11.71
N SER A 140 -4.73 -25.39 -11.48
CA SER A 140 -3.85 -25.89 -12.54
C SER A 140 -4.48 -26.98 -13.43
N ARG A 141 -5.67 -27.49 -13.08
CA ARG A 141 -6.45 -28.49 -13.82
C ARG A 141 -7.65 -27.88 -14.56
N GLY A 142 -7.84 -26.55 -14.51
CA GLY A 142 -8.98 -25.87 -15.16
C GLY A 142 -10.29 -25.99 -14.38
N GLU A 143 -10.28 -26.44 -13.14
CA GLU A 143 -11.49 -26.59 -12.32
C GLU A 143 -11.80 -25.27 -11.60
N GLU A 144 -13.09 -24.92 -11.50
CA GLU A 144 -13.55 -23.71 -10.79
C GLU A 144 -13.22 -23.78 -9.30
N LEU A 145 -12.52 -22.75 -8.80
CA LEU A 145 -12.11 -22.67 -7.40
C LEU A 145 -13.28 -22.34 -6.46
N LEU A 146 -14.27 -21.58 -6.95
CA LEU A 146 -15.40 -21.11 -6.18
C LEU A 146 -16.63 -21.98 -6.42
N THR A 147 -17.37 -22.26 -5.34
CA THR A 147 -18.69 -22.87 -5.42
C THR A 147 -19.68 -21.92 -6.05
N LYS A 148 -20.81 -22.42 -6.61
CA LYS A 148 -21.87 -21.58 -7.19
C LYS A 148 -22.31 -20.46 -6.24
N ARG A 149 -22.44 -20.73 -4.94
CA ARG A 149 -22.83 -19.74 -3.94
C ARG A 149 -21.76 -18.68 -3.69
N GLU A 150 -20.50 -19.05 -3.75
CA GLU A 150 -19.38 -18.11 -3.66
C GLU A 150 -19.25 -17.27 -4.92
N GLN A 151 -19.52 -17.84 -6.10
CA GLN A 151 -19.57 -17.11 -7.38
C GLN A 151 -20.69 -16.06 -7.41
N GLU A 152 -21.87 -16.36 -6.84
CA GLU A 152 -22.96 -15.38 -6.71
C GLU A 152 -22.58 -14.19 -5.80
N LEU A 153 -21.71 -14.42 -4.82
CA LEU A 153 -21.31 -13.39 -3.87
C LEU A 153 -20.32 -12.38 -4.48
N VAL A 154 -19.40 -12.85 -5.31
CA VAL A 154 -18.32 -12.04 -5.90
C VAL A 154 -18.84 -10.79 -6.62
N PRO A 155 -19.82 -10.85 -7.54
CA PRO A 155 -20.32 -9.66 -8.24
C PRO A 155 -21.06 -8.69 -7.30
N LEU A 156 -21.66 -9.16 -6.22
CA LEU A 156 -22.33 -8.30 -5.24
C LEU A 156 -21.30 -7.49 -4.43
N VAL A 157 -20.18 -8.13 -4.10
CA VAL A 157 -19.05 -7.44 -3.47
C VAL A 157 -18.42 -6.43 -4.42
N ALA A 158 -18.27 -6.78 -5.69
CA ALA A 158 -17.72 -5.90 -6.73
C ALA A 158 -18.61 -4.68 -6.99
N SER A 159 -19.93 -4.82 -6.82
CA SER A 159 -20.87 -3.70 -6.89
C SER A 159 -20.83 -2.77 -5.66
N GLY A 160 -19.93 -3.01 -4.70
CA GLY A 160 -19.76 -2.15 -3.54
C GLY A 160 -20.73 -2.39 -2.39
N LEU A 161 -21.63 -3.40 -2.48
CA LEU A 161 -22.60 -3.69 -1.42
C LEU A 161 -21.90 -4.11 -0.12
N THR A 162 -22.37 -3.62 1.01
CA THR A 162 -21.93 -4.04 2.34
C THR A 162 -22.38 -5.47 2.67
N ASN A 163 -21.76 -6.11 3.65
CA ASN A 163 -22.17 -7.47 4.07
C ASN A 163 -23.63 -7.51 4.51
N ARG A 164 -24.14 -6.44 5.11
CA ARG A 164 -25.54 -6.30 5.51
C ARG A 164 -26.49 -6.25 4.33
N GLU A 165 -26.16 -5.46 3.31
CA GLU A 165 -26.95 -5.37 2.07
C GLU A 165 -26.96 -6.69 1.31
N ILE A 166 -25.79 -7.36 1.23
CA ILE A 166 -25.66 -8.67 0.62
C ILE A 166 -26.48 -9.72 1.41
N SER A 167 -26.42 -9.70 2.73
CA SER A 167 -27.18 -10.63 3.58
C SER A 167 -28.68 -10.49 3.36
N THR A 168 -29.18 -9.26 3.29
CA THR A 168 -30.58 -8.96 2.98
C THR A 168 -30.98 -9.47 1.59
N ARG A 169 -30.13 -9.22 0.59
CA ARG A 169 -30.39 -9.61 -0.80
C ARG A 169 -30.38 -11.12 -1.02
N LEU A 170 -29.53 -11.83 -0.31
CA LEU A 170 -29.36 -13.28 -0.42
C LEU A 170 -30.19 -14.08 0.59
N GLY A 171 -30.91 -13.41 1.51
CA GLY A 171 -31.78 -14.07 2.51
C GLY A 171 -30.99 -14.88 3.56
N VAL A 172 -29.78 -14.46 3.90
CA VAL A 172 -28.91 -15.14 4.88
C VAL A 172 -28.43 -14.18 5.98
N SER A 173 -27.82 -14.67 7.04
CA SER A 173 -27.27 -13.81 8.08
C SER A 173 -26.00 -13.10 7.60
N GLU A 174 -25.69 -11.92 8.19
CA GLU A 174 -24.44 -11.20 7.93
C GLU A 174 -23.22 -12.04 8.33
N HIS A 175 -23.36 -12.87 9.37
CA HIS A 175 -22.31 -13.80 9.80
C HIS A 175 -22.04 -14.86 8.72
N THR A 176 -23.09 -15.36 8.05
CA THR A 176 -22.96 -16.31 6.93
C THR A 176 -22.18 -15.66 5.77
N ILE A 177 -22.45 -14.39 5.45
CA ILE A 177 -21.70 -13.65 4.42
C ILE A 177 -20.22 -13.54 4.81
N LYS A 178 -19.90 -13.19 6.07
CA LYS A 178 -18.51 -13.12 6.53
C LYS A 178 -17.79 -14.46 6.36
N ASN A 179 -18.45 -15.57 6.69
CA ASN A 179 -17.87 -16.90 6.54
C ASN A 179 -17.64 -17.29 5.07
N HIS A 180 -18.57 -16.93 4.17
CA HIS A 180 -18.37 -17.14 2.74
C HIS A 180 -17.20 -16.30 2.21
N LEU A 181 -17.10 -15.02 2.59
CA LEU A 181 -16.00 -14.17 2.17
C LEU A 181 -14.66 -14.70 2.66
N PHE A 182 -14.58 -15.18 3.90
CA PHE A 182 -13.37 -15.81 4.43
C PHE A 182 -12.93 -17.00 3.56
N ARG A 183 -13.86 -17.92 3.24
CA ARG A 183 -13.57 -19.06 2.36
C ARG A 183 -13.17 -18.66 0.94
N ILE A 184 -13.80 -17.64 0.38
CA ILE A 184 -13.43 -17.07 -0.92
C ILE A 184 -11.98 -16.56 -0.86
N TYR A 185 -11.61 -15.82 0.20
CA TYR A 185 -10.25 -15.30 0.37
C TYR A 185 -9.23 -16.43 0.45
N GLU A 186 -9.49 -17.48 1.22
CA GLU A 186 -8.61 -18.65 1.30
C GLU A 186 -8.46 -19.36 -0.06
N LYS A 187 -9.56 -19.58 -0.78
CA LYS A 187 -9.55 -20.29 -2.07
C LYS A 187 -8.85 -19.52 -3.18
N LEU A 188 -8.99 -18.19 -3.20
CA LEU A 188 -8.37 -17.32 -4.21
C LEU A 188 -6.96 -16.85 -3.81
N GLY A 189 -6.52 -17.14 -2.57
CA GLY A 189 -5.22 -16.69 -2.07
C GLY A 189 -5.14 -15.17 -1.88
N ILE A 190 -6.27 -14.51 -1.62
CA ILE A 190 -6.38 -13.08 -1.40
C ILE A 190 -6.63 -12.76 0.08
N SER A 191 -6.31 -11.55 0.50
CA SER A 191 -6.33 -11.17 1.92
C SER A 191 -7.31 -10.04 2.26
N SER A 192 -7.95 -9.45 1.26
CA SER A 192 -8.80 -8.28 1.47
C SER A 192 -10.00 -8.23 0.52
N ARG A 193 -11.02 -7.46 0.96
CA ARG A 193 -12.18 -7.16 0.14
C ARG A 193 -11.82 -6.42 -1.14
N VAL A 194 -10.81 -5.55 -1.09
CA VAL A 194 -10.32 -4.82 -2.26
C VAL A 194 -9.77 -5.79 -3.29
N GLU A 195 -8.97 -6.76 -2.88
CA GLU A 195 -8.44 -7.80 -3.77
C GLU A 195 -9.55 -8.65 -4.40
N LEU A 196 -10.65 -8.92 -3.66
CA LEU A 196 -11.80 -9.62 -4.22
C LEU A 196 -12.53 -8.78 -5.28
N ILE A 197 -12.67 -7.47 -5.08
CA ILE A 197 -13.24 -6.55 -6.08
C ILE A 197 -12.39 -6.58 -7.36
N LEU A 198 -11.08 -6.52 -7.21
CA LEU A 198 -10.13 -6.59 -8.33
C LEU A 198 -10.25 -7.92 -9.10
N TYR A 199 -10.38 -9.02 -8.38
CA TYR A 199 -10.64 -10.33 -8.97
C TYR A 199 -11.90 -10.31 -9.84
N ALA A 200 -13.01 -9.78 -9.30
CA ALA A 200 -14.28 -9.76 -9.99
C ALA A 200 -14.25 -8.91 -11.28
N VAL A 201 -13.51 -7.79 -11.27
CA VAL A 201 -13.35 -6.93 -12.45
C VAL A 201 -12.53 -7.66 -13.53
N SER A 202 -11.43 -8.29 -13.15
CA SER A 202 -10.55 -9.02 -14.10
C SER A 202 -11.25 -10.22 -14.77
N GLU A 203 -12.16 -10.90 -14.07
CA GLU A 203 -12.94 -12.01 -14.63
C GLU A 203 -14.03 -11.52 -15.63
N ARG A 204 -14.58 -10.32 -15.40
CA ARG A 204 -15.58 -9.73 -16.28
C ARG A 204 -15.02 -9.37 -17.66
N ASP A 205 -13.78 -8.87 -17.69
CA ASP A 205 -13.09 -8.50 -18.95
C ASP A 205 -12.64 -9.72 -19.77
N ARG A 206 -12.57 -10.91 -19.16
CA ARG A 206 -12.25 -12.18 -19.83
C ARG A 206 -13.46 -12.86 -20.49
N SER A 207 -14.66 -12.46 -20.09
CA SER A 207 -15.92 -13.04 -20.56
C SER A 207 -16.53 -12.28 -21.72
N LEU A 208 -15.87 -11.22 -22.22
CA LEU A 208 -16.19 -10.41 -23.38
C LEU A 208 -15.21 -10.70 -24.52
#